data_b33901a79e51b5ca1cbd2529efea58f2
#
_entry.id   b33901a79e51b5ca1cbd2529efea58f2
#
_cell.length_a   1.000
_cell.length_b   1.000
_cell.length_c   1.000
_cell.angle_alpha   90.00
_cell.angle_beta   90.00
_cell.angle_gamma   90.00
#
_symmetry.space_group_name_H-M   'P 1'
#
loop_
_entity.id
_entity.type
_entity.pdbx_description
1 polymer ?
#
loop_
_entity_poly.entity_id
_entity_poly.type
_entity_poly.pdbx_seq_one_letter_code
_entity_poly.pdbx_strand_id
1 'polypeptide(L)'
;MSIPVARLNHAVLFVRDAERAAAFYTALFGFEVVGRELGGQAIFLRSPIEGNHHDLGLFQVGADAPRPPRGSVGLYHLAWEVPTIEDLAGARDELSRA
;
A
#
# COMPACT_ATOMS: atom_id res chain seq x y z
N MET A 1 -18.36 -0.51 27.36
CA MET A 1 -17.97 -1.68 26.57
C MET A 1 -17.08 -1.24 25.41
N SER A 2 -16.03 -1.95 25.13
CA SER A 2 -15.12 -1.63 24.02
C SER A 2 -15.25 -2.65 22.90
N ILE A 3 -14.82 -2.23 21.71
CA ILE A 3 -14.76 -3.12 20.55
C ILE A 3 -13.42 -3.85 20.58
N PRO A 4 -13.40 -5.20 20.53
CA PRO A 4 -12.15 -5.96 20.64
C PRO A 4 -11.38 -6.00 19.31
N VAL A 5 -10.83 -4.88 18.89
CA VAL A 5 -10.05 -4.80 17.65
C VAL A 5 -8.75 -5.60 17.81
N ALA A 6 -8.52 -6.55 16.91
CA ALA A 6 -7.32 -7.39 16.94
C ALA A 6 -6.12 -6.71 16.29
N ARG A 7 -6.36 -6.05 15.14
CA ARG A 7 -5.27 -5.43 14.36
C ARG A 7 -5.85 -4.56 13.25
N LEU A 8 -4.98 -3.77 12.64
CA LEU A 8 -5.31 -3.14 11.36
C LEU A 8 -5.23 -4.22 10.29
N ASN A 9 -6.33 -4.47 9.58
CA ASN A 9 -6.37 -5.53 8.58
C ASN A 9 -5.81 -5.09 7.24
N HIS A 10 -6.30 -3.97 6.71
CA HIS A 10 -5.84 -3.44 5.44
C HIS A 10 -6.07 -1.93 5.37
N ALA A 11 -5.38 -1.28 4.45
CA ALA A 11 -5.56 0.13 4.17
C ALA A 11 -5.95 0.30 2.70
N VAL A 12 -6.67 1.37 2.39
CA VAL A 12 -7.04 1.73 1.03
C VAL A 12 -6.57 3.14 0.76
N LEU A 13 -5.90 3.35 -0.36
CA LEU A 13 -5.37 4.64 -0.76
C LEU A 13 -6.02 5.11 -2.05
N PHE A 14 -6.33 6.39 -2.12
CA PHE A 14 -6.58 7.04 -3.40
C PHE A 14 -5.23 7.36 -4.05
N VAL A 15 -5.06 6.95 -5.29
CA VAL A 15 -3.83 7.20 -6.06
C VAL A 15 -4.19 7.76 -7.43
N ARG A 16 -3.26 8.46 -8.07
CA ARG A 16 -3.53 9.02 -9.39
C ARG A 16 -3.62 7.97 -10.47
N ASP A 17 -2.79 6.93 -10.37
CA ASP A 17 -2.69 5.85 -11.36
C ASP A 17 -2.50 4.53 -10.59
N ALA A 18 -3.53 3.69 -10.60
CA ALA A 18 -3.53 2.46 -9.81
C ALA A 18 -2.51 1.45 -10.33
N GLU A 19 -2.36 1.29 -11.64
CA GLU A 19 -1.37 0.35 -12.20
C GLU A 19 0.06 0.77 -11.90
N ARG A 20 0.35 2.06 -11.96
CA ARG A 20 1.66 2.58 -11.63
C ARG A 20 1.99 2.38 -10.15
N ALA A 21 1.04 2.66 -9.27
CA ALA A 21 1.21 2.44 -7.84
C ALA A 21 1.38 0.96 -7.54
N ALA A 22 0.59 0.09 -8.17
CA ALA A 22 0.71 -1.36 -8.00
C ALA A 22 2.09 -1.85 -8.46
N ALA A 23 2.61 -1.33 -9.57
CA ALA A 23 3.95 -1.69 -10.06
C ALA A 23 5.04 -1.34 -9.04
N PHE A 24 4.91 -0.20 -8.36
CA PHE A 24 5.83 0.17 -7.29
C PHE A 24 5.84 -0.87 -6.17
N TYR A 25 4.66 -1.21 -5.66
CA TYR A 25 4.56 -2.15 -4.54
C TYR A 25 4.94 -3.58 -4.92
N THR A 26 4.61 -4.02 -6.13
CA THR A 26 5.00 -5.37 -6.57
C THR A 26 6.49 -5.47 -6.79
N ALA A 27 7.11 -4.46 -7.39
CA ALA A 27 8.54 -4.47 -7.69
C ALA A 27 9.42 -4.33 -6.44
N LEU A 28 9.06 -3.40 -5.55
CA LEU A 28 9.92 -3.07 -4.42
C LEU A 28 9.55 -3.80 -3.14
N PHE A 29 8.26 -4.07 -2.91
CA PHE A 29 7.79 -4.70 -1.69
C PHE A 29 7.45 -6.18 -1.88
N GLY A 30 7.49 -6.67 -3.10
CA GLY A 30 7.15 -8.06 -3.39
C GLY A 30 5.68 -8.39 -3.19
N PHE A 31 4.80 -7.38 -3.17
CA PHE A 31 3.37 -7.63 -3.03
C PHE A 31 2.82 -8.33 -4.27
N GLU A 32 1.80 -9.13 -4.06
CA GLU A 32 1.08 -9.82 -5.13
C GLU A 32 -0.24 -9.12 -5.40
N VAL A 33 -0.58 -8.98 -6.68
CA VAL A 33 -1.90 -8.51 -7.06
C VAL A 33 -2.88 -9.67 -6.88
N VAL A 34 -3.91 -9.47 -6.05
CA VAL A 34 -4.93 -10.49 -5.78
C VAL A 34 -6.25 -10.19 -6.46
N GLY A 35 -6.43 -8.98 -6.98
CA GLY A 35 -7.64 -8.63 -7.70
C GLY A 35 -7.57 -7.28 -8.35
N ARG A 36 -8.30 -7.14 -9.44
CA ARG A 36 -8.54 -5.87 -10.12
C ARG A 36 -10.03 -5.71 -10.34
N GLU A 37 -10.54 -4.53 -10.02
CA GLU A 37 -11.94 -4.18 -10.16
C GLU A 37 -12.07 -2.86 -10.92
N LEU A 38 -13.28 -2.50 -11.32
CA LEU A 38 -13.57 -1.22 -11.96
C LEU A 38 -12.69 -0.97 -13.20
N GLY A 39 -12.48 -2.02 -14.01
CA GLY A 39 -11.67 -1.90 -15.23
C GLY A 39 -10.19 -1.61 -14.95
N GLY A 40 -9.65 -2.04 -13.82
CA GLY A 40 -8.27 -1.80 -13.43
C GLY A 40 -8.06 -0.54 -12.61
N GLN A 41 -9.13 0.19 -12.27
CA GLN A 41 -9.04 1.39 -11.45
C GLN A 41 -9.00 1.10 -9.95
N ALA A 42 -9.30 -0.13 -9.56
CA ALA A 42 -9.14 -0.59 -8.18
C ALA A 42 -8.30 -1.85 -8.21
N ILE A 43 -7.18 -1.84 -7.46
CA ILE A 43 -6.23 -2.95 -7.43
C ILE A 43 -5.97 -3.32 -5.99
N PHE A 44 -6.05 -4.62 -5.69
CA PHE A 44 -5.84 -5.14 -4.34
C PHE A 44 -4.56 -5.95 -4.29
N LEU A 45 -3.72 -5.66 -3.30
CA LEU A 45 -2.39 -6.22 -3.15
C LEU A 45 -2.25 -6.92 -1.81
N ARG A 46 -1.42 -7.95 -1.78
CA ARG A 46 -1.17 -8.74 -0.59
C ARG A 46 0.32 -9.00 -0.44
N SER A 47 0.82 -8.90 0.81
CA SER A 47 2.11 -9.47 1.16
C SER A 47 2.01 -10.99 1.17
N PRO A 48 2.94 -11.72 0.53
CA PRO A 48 2.89 -13.19 0.56
C PRO A 48 3.23 -13.78 1.92
N ILE A 49 3.76 -12.98 2.84
CA ILE A 49 4.24 -13.46 4.15
C ILE A 49 3.09 -13.57 5.15
N GLU A 50 2.16 -12.61 5.17
CA GLU A 50 1.17 -12.47 6.24
C GLU A 50 -0.05 -13.39 6.13
N GLY A 51 -0.39 -13.85 4.94
CA GLY A 51 -1.58 -14.67 4.73
C GLY A 51 -2.91 -13.92 4.75
N ASN A 52 -2.87 -12.60 4.72
CA ASN A 52 -4.06 -11.77 4.61
C ASN A 52 -4.68 -11.92 3.22
N HIS A 53 -5.99 -11.69 3.09
CA HIS A 53 -6.62 -11.65 1.77
C HIS A 53 -6.03 -10.53 0.92
N HIS A 54 -5.94 -9.34 1.50
CA HIS A 54 -5.20 -8.22 0.91
C HIS A 54 -4.78 -7.28 2.04
N ASP A 55 -3.67 -6.59 1.83
CA ASP A 55 -3.10 -5.64 2.80
C ASP A 55 -3.30 -4.21 2.35
N LEU A 56 -3.39 -3.98 1.04
CA LEU A 56 -3.44 -2.66 0.45
C LEU A 56 -4.41 -2.64 -0.72
N GLY A 57 -5.33 -1.71 -0.71
CA GLY A 57 -6.18 -1.41 -1.86
C GLY A 57 -5.77 -0.07 -2.46
N LEU A 58 -5.73 -0.01 -3.80
CA LEU A 58 -5.37 1.20 -4.53
C LEU A 58 -6.54 1.56 -5.43
N PHE A 59 -7.12 2.74 -5.21
CA PHE A 59 -8.25 3.24 -5.99
C PHE A 59 -7.80 4.45 -6.78
N GLN A 60 -7.98 4.41 -8.09
CA GLN A 60 -7.55 5.46 -8.99
C GLN A 60 -8.50 6.64 -8.97
N VAL A 61 -7.96 7.83 -8.77
CA VAL A 61 -8.73 9.07 -8.84
C VAL A 61 -8.36 9.94 -10.05
N GLY A 62 -7.30 9.59 -10.77
CA GLY A 62 -6.92 10.24 -12.00
C GLY A 62 -5.66 11.10 -11.88
N ALA A 63 -5.05 11.38 -13.03
CA ALA A 63 -3.76 12.07 -13.11
C ALA A 63 -3.80 13.51 -12.56
N ASP A 64 -4.97 14.16 -12.66
CA ASP A 64 -5.13 15.54 -12.25
C ASP A 64 -5.61 15.71 -10.81
N ALA A 65 -5.78 14.62 -10.07
CA ALA A 65 -6.23 14.68 -8.69
C ALA A 65 -5.24 15.49 -7.84
N PRO A 66 -5.72 16.42 -7.01
CA PRO A 66 -4.84 17.24 -6.18
C PRO A 66 -4.29 16.43 -5.01
N ARG A 67 -3.13 16.86 -4.51
CA ARG A 67 -2.64 16.41 -3.20
C ARG A 67 -3.45 17.10 -2.10
N PRO A 68 -3.63 16.46 -0.93
CA PRO A 68 -4.24 17.14 0.19
C PRO A 68 -3.46 18.42 0.53
N PRO A 69 -4.12 19.52 0.84
CA PRO A 69 -3.42 20.71 1.27
C PRO A 69 -2.62 20.44 2.54
N ARG A 70 -1.49 21.12 2.69
CA ARG A 70 -0.66 20.99 3.88
C ARG A 70 -1.46 21.33 5.13
N GLY A 71 -1.36 20.48 6.15
CA GLY A 71 -2.08 20.68 7.40
C GLY A 71 -3.48 20.06 7.40
N SER A 72 -3.89 19.40 6.33
CA SER A 72 -5.18 18.70 6.28
C SER A 72 -5.23 17.54 7.27
N VAL A 73 -6.39 17.33 7.84
CA VAL A 73 -6.66 16.11 8.62
C VAL A 73 -6.70 14.93 7.65
N GLY A 74 -6.05 13.83 8.00
CA GLY A 74 -6.05 12.64 7.16
C GLY A 74 -4.89 11.71 7.50
N LEU A 75 -4.64 10.75 6.63
CA LEU A 75 -3.55 9.81 6.80
C LEU A 75 -2.20 10.52 6.68
N TYR A 76 -1.34 10.32 7.67
CA TYR A 76 0.02 10.86 7.65
C TYR A 76 1.00 9.87 7.03
N HIS A 77 1.03 8.63 7.54
CA HIS A 77 1.87 7.58 6.96
C HIS A 77 1.32 6.19 7.29
N LEU A 78 1.77 5.21 6.53
CA LEU A 78 1.63 3.80 6.84
C LEU A 78 3.03 3.23 7.09
N ALA A 79 3.17 2.42 8.12
CA ALA A 79 4.45 1.77 8.44
C ALA A 79 4.32 0.28 8.15
N TRP A 80 5.20 -0.22 7.31
CA TRP A 80 5.28 -1.64 6.99
C TRP A 80 6.40 -2.27 7.81
N GLU A 81 6.16 -3.49 8.28
CA GLU A 81 7.14 -4.24 9.05
C GLU A 81 7.82 -5.27 8.18
N VAL A 82 9.13 -5.41 8.34
CA VAL A 82 9.91 -6.48 7.73
C VAL A 82 10.45 -7.40 8.82
N PRO A 83 10.73 -8.68 8.51
CA PRO A 83 11.05 -9.68 9.55
C PRO A 83 12.32 -9.41 10.35
N THR A 84 13.38 -8.84 9.72
CA THR A 84 14.67 -8.68 10.38
C THR A 84 15.28 -7.31 10.14
N ILE A 85 16.27 -6.95 10.95
CA ILE A 85 17.04 -5.71 10.76
C ILE A 85 17.82 -5.73 9.44
N GLU A 86 18.30 -6.91 9.03
CA GLU A 86 18.96 -7.07 7.73
C GLU A 86 18.02 -6.77 6.58
N ASP A 87 16.77 -7.21 6.69
CA ASP A 87 15.75 -6.90 5.71
C ASP A 87 15.46 -5.39 5.66
N LEU A 88 15.47 -4.73 6.81
CA LEU A 88 15.27 -3.29 6.86
C LEU A 88 16.40 -2.53 6.18
N ALA A 89 17.65 -2.95 6.41
CA ALA A 89 18.80 -2.36 5.74
C ALA A 89 18.75 -2.59 4.22
N GLY A 90 18.34 -3.80 3.80
CA GLY A 90 18.14 -4.13 2.38
C GLY A 90 17.06 -3.27 1.75
N ALA A 91 15.96 -3.05 2.45
CA ALA A 91 14.87 -2.20 1.98
C ALA A 91 15.35 -0.76 1.74
N ARG A 92 16.15 -0.21 2.67
CA ARG A 92 16.73 1.11 2.49
C ARG A 92 17.57 1.17 1.21
N ASP A 93 18.40 0.16 0.97
CA ASP A 93 19.26 0.13 -0.21
C ASP A 93 18.46 0.01 -1.50
N GLU A 94 17.42 -0.84 -1.52
CA GLU A 94 16.54 -0.99 -2.68
C GLU A 94 15.79 0.30 -3.00
N LEU A 95 15.25 0.97 -1.99
CA LEU A 95 14.52 2.23 -2.17
C LEU A 95 15.45 3.36 -2.64
N SER A 96 16.70 3.34 -2.23
CA SER A 96 17.71 4.32 -2.67
C SER A 96 18.03 4.18 -4.16
N ARG A 97 17.86 2.98 -4.73
CA ARG A 97 18.13 2.72 -6.14
C ARG A 97 16.90 2.92 -7.04
N ALA A 98 15.73 3.07 -6.43
CA ALA A 98 14.47 3.20 -7.17
C ALA A 98 14.27 4.61 -7.74
#